data_83eeffe70df6cedbaa4e70d78f0dba42
#
_entry.id   83eeffe70df6cedbaa4e70d78f0dba42
#
_cell.length_a   1.000
_cell.length_b   1.000
_cell.length_c   1.000
_cell.angle_alpha   90.00
_cell.angle_beta   90.00
_cell.angle_gamma   90.00
#
_symmetry.space_group_name_H-M   'P 1'
#
loop_
_entity.id
_entity.type
_entity.pdbx_description
1 polymer ?
#
loop_
_entity_poly.entity_id
_entity_poly.type
_entity_poly.pdbx_seq_one_letter_code
_entity_poly.pdbx_strand_id
1 'polypeptide(L)'
;HTQPCELAEINGGAMDGFVVGPDCADPQNFAIADGPEVAIYHQWAAQYALADRYFQPIVGQSSANDMYFAVARHQFTDNEFKPASNGKGCIAPLTDTITFQGVQTIGDVLIAGSPTPTLRFGHYAEGYQDMLDSLLCPLPPADCPAHVPTGPCDYDCSDNPFQYYEQWMDNLSFMHDFARLADDLDGGTLPAVAFVKPVGYHNEHPGYGTRISDGSSFVKKAVNGILASPYADDTLILVTWDEGGGYFDHVSPPPNNPIDDKPYGTRIPLIAIGKFARKNHVSHVVMEHSSIVKFIELNFTGETGQLGNRDTNVHNIGSLLDPEQTGIVIPED
;
A
#
# COMPACT_ATOMS: atom_id res chain seq x y z
N HIS A 1 10.15 9.69 -9.62
CA HIS A 1 9.77 9.56 -8.19
C HIS A 1 10.90 9.01 -7.29
N THR A 2 12.17 9.28 -7.59
CA THR A 2 13.25 9.13 -6.62
C THR A 2 13.26 10.30 -5.65
N GLN A 3 13.86 10.13 -4.47
CA GLN A 3 13.92 11.22 -3.48
C GLN A 3 14.46 12.55 -4.05
N PRO A 4 15.59 12.59 -4.80
CA PRO A 4 16.07 13.84 -5.38
C PRO A 4 15.07 14.49 -6.34
N CYS A 5 14.33 13.70 -7.12
CA CYS A 5 13.29 14.18 -8.03
C CYS A 5 12.15 14.83 -7.27
N GLU A 6 11.53 14.11 -6.36
CA GLU A 6 10.38 14.61 -5.61
C GLU A 6 10.73 15.83 -4.73
N LEU A 7 11.93 15.85 -4.11
CA LEU A 7 12.38 17.02 -3.37
C LEU A 7 12.49 18.26 -4.27
N ALA A 8 12.95 18.08 -5.52
CA ALA A 8 13.02 19.16 -6.50
C ALA A 8 11.62 19.60 -6.96
N GLU A 9 10.71 18.66 -7.18
CA GLU A 9 9.33 18.89 -7.57
C GLU A 9 8.53 19.62 -6.49
N ILE A 10 8.64 19.18 -5.24
CA ILE A 10 8.00 19.78 -4.07
C ILE A 10 8.61 21.15 -3.76
N ASN A 11 9.90 21.36 -4.04
CA ASN A 11 10.63 22.62 -3.88
C ASN A 11 10.34 23.34 -2.55
N GLY A 12 10.57 22.62 -1.43
CA GLY A 12 10.34 23.16 -0.09
C GLY A 12 8.88 23.53 0.21
N GLY A 13 7.93 22.93 -0.50
CA GLY A 13 6.50 23.16 -0.37
C GLY A 13 5.89 24.15 -1.36
N ALA A 14 6.69 24.72 -2.26
CA ALA A 14 6.19 25.60 -3.33
C ALA A 14 5.40 24.84 -4.40
N MET A 15 5.61 23.54 -4.55
CA MET A 15 4.93 22.64 -5.49
C MET A 15 5.03 23.09 -6.95
N ASP A 16 6.14 23.70 -7.34
CA ASP A 16 6.33 24.34 -8.65
C ASP A 16 7.43 23.71 -9.52
N GLY A 17 8.11 22.65 -9.01
CA GLY A 17 9.19 21.98 -9.73
C GLY A 17 8.78 20.82 -10.63
N PHE A 18 7.50 20.46 -10.74
CA PHE A 18 7.02 19.28 -11.48
C PHE A 18 7.16 19.40 -13.00
N VAL A 19 6.95 20.57 -13.55
CA VAL A 19 6.92 20.82 -15.01
C VAL A 19 8.15 21.57 -15.51
N VAL A 20 8.63 22.49 -14.71
CA VAL A 20 9.79 23.34 -15.03
C VAL A 20 10.77 23.28 -13.86
N GLY A 21 11.89 22.64 -14.06
CA GLY A 21 12.87 22.43 -12.99
C GLY A 21 14.07 21.61 -13.44
N PRO A 22 14.83 21.05 -12.51
CA PRO A 22 15.92 20.14 -12.83
C PRO A 22 15.43 18.80 -13.40
N ASP A 23 16.31 17.88 -13.59
CA ASP A 23 16.28 16.65 -14.39
C ASP A 23 14.97 15.83 -14.42
N CYS A 24 14.10 15.95 -13.41
CA CYS A 24 12.86 15.16 -13.32
C CYS A 24 11.61 15.93 -13.74
N ALA A 25 11.73 17.23 -13.98
CA ALA A 25 10.60 18.03 -14.42
C ALA A 25 10.18 17.67 -15.84
N ASP A 26 8.91 17.31 -16.01
CA ASP A 26 8.33 16.95 -17.30
C ASP A 26 6.89 17.44 -17.39
N PRO A 27 6.43 17.99 -18.55
CA PRO A 27 5.03 18.34 -18.74
C PRO A 27 4.05 17.19 -18.48
N GLN A 28 4.46 15.92 -18.62
CA GLN A 28 3.65 14.76 -18.34
C GLN A 28 3.35 14.58 -16.83
N ASN A 29 4.20 15.11 -15.96
CA ASN A 29 3.95 15.11 -14.51
C ASN A 29 2.70 15.91 -14.14
N PHE A 30 2.20 16.77 -15.04
CA PHE A 30 0.95 17.52 -14.87
C PHE A 30 -0.27 16.81 -15.47
N ALA A 31 -0.15 15.52 -15.78
CA ALA A 31 -1.27 14.74 -16.27
C ALA A 31 -2.32 14.55 -15.16
N ILE A 32 -3.58 14.60 -15.57
CA ILE A 32 -4.73 14.35 -14.70
C ILE A 32 -5.42 13.10 -15.21
N ALA A 33 -5.53 12.08 -14.35
CA ALA A 33 -6.34 10.92 -14.65
C ALA A 33 -7.82 11.30 -14.57
N ASP A 34 -8.54 11.10 -15.67
CA ASP A 34 -9.97 11.41 -15.77
C ASP A 34 -10.75 10.29 -16.51
N GLY A 35 -12.06 10.50 -16.63
CA GLY A 35 -12.92 9.65 -17.44
C GLY A 35 -13.20 8.27 -16.83
N PRO A 36 -13.52 7.27 -17.69
CA PRO A 36 -13.97 5.96 -17.23
C PRO A 36 -12.92 5.15 -16.49
N GLU A 37 -11.64 5.43 -16.68
CA GLU A 37 -10.52 4.68 -16.09
C GLU A 37 -10.44 4.84 -14.56
N VAL A 38 -10.78 6.03 -14.06
CA VAL A 38 -10.80 6.34 -12.61
C VAL A 38 -12.20 6.40 -12.02
N ALA A 39 -13.23 6.14 -12.84
CA ALA A 39 -14.62 6.31 -12.43
C ALA A 39 -15.00 5.50 -11.19
N ILE A 40 -14.43 4.31 -11.02
CA ILE A 40 -14.70 3.47 -9.85
C ILE A 40 -14.17 4.09 -8.55
N TYR A 41 -12.99 4.69 -8.58
CA TYR A 41 -12.42 5.37 -7.43
C TYR A 41 -13.24 6.59 -7.03
N HIS A 42 -13.66 7.41 -8.01
CA HIS A 42 -14.58 8.54 -7.78
C HIS A 42 -15.93 8.08 -7.22
N GLN A 43 -16.46 6.95 -7.72
CA GLN A 43 -17.70 6.38 -7.22
C GLN A 43 -17.58 5.97 -5.75
N TRP A 44 -16.50 5.27 -5.38
CA TRP A 44 -16.27 4.86 -3.99
C TRP A 44 -16.02 6.05 -3.08
N ALA A 45 -15.19 7.01 -3.50
CA ALA A 45 -14.94 8.23 -2.74
C ALA A 45 -16.23 9.04 -2.50
N ALA A 46 -17.12 9.11 -3.51
CA ALA A 46 -18.42 9.80 -3.37
C ALA A 46 -19.40 9.00 -2.51
N GLN A 47 -19.37 7.67 -2.54
CA GLN A 47 -20.31 6.82 -1.79
C GLN A 47 -19.89 6.60 -0.35
N TYR A 48 -18.60 6.56 -0.08
CA TYR A 48 -18.00 6.21 1.21
C TYR A 48 -17.14 7.35 1.76
N ALA A 49 -15.98 7.06 2.32
CA ALA A 49 -15.12 8.06 2.91
C ALA A 49 -13.78 8.18 2.17
N LEU A 50 -13.36 9.41 1.93
CA LEU A 50 -12.09 9.77 1.33
C LEU A 50 -11.26 10.60 2.33
N ALA A 51 -9.98 10.28 2.49
CA ALA A 51 -9.01 11.18 3.11
C ALA A 51 -8.35 12.02 2.02
N ASP A 52 -8.54 13.34 2.07
CA ASP A 52 -7.95 14.29 1.13
C ASP A 52 -6.62 14.90 1.61
N ARG A 53 -6.14 14.46 2.77
CA ARG A 53 -4.85 14.83 3.36
C ARG A 53 -4.07 13.59 3.81
N TYR A 54 -4.11 12.54 3.00
CA TYR A 54 -3.29 11.36 3.18
C TYR A 54 -2.04 11.51 2.30
N PHE A 55 -0.86 11.47 2.92
CA PHE A 55 0.41 11.72 2.27
C PHE A 55 1.25 10.45 2.22
N GLN A 56 2.03 10.27 1.16
CA GLN A 56 3.07 9.25 1.19
C GLN A 56 4.05 9.54 2.33
N PRO A 57 4.45 8.53 3.12
CA PRO A 57 5.17 8.76 4.38
C PRO A 57 6.59 9.29 4.19
N ILE A 58 7.20 9.04 3.05
CA ILE A 58 8.54 9.54 2.74
C ILE A 58 8.61 9.96 1.27
N VAL A 59 9.36 11.03 1.01
CA VAL A 59 9.83 11.36 -0.34
C VAL A 59 10.77 10.25 -0.81
N GLY A 60 10.33 9.43 -1.77
CA GLY A 60 11.06 8.27 -2.25
C GLY A 60 10.16 7.23 -2.92
N GLN A 61 10.75 6.14 -3.38
CA GLN A 61 10.10 5.13 -4.21
C GLN A 61 9.26 4.11 -3.42
N SER A 62 8.56 3.25 -4.16
CA SER A 62 7.56 2.28 -3.69
C SER A 62 7.99 1.44 -2.51
N SER A 63 9.12 0.70 -2.62
CA SER A 63 9.55 -0.20 -1.53
C SER A 63 9.81 0.55 -0.23
N ALA A 64 10.33 1.79 -0.30
CA ALA A 64 10.58 2.61 0.88
C ALA A 64 9.29 3.05 1.56
N ASN A 65 8.27 3.42 0.78
CA ASN A 65 6.94 3.79 1.29
C ASN A 65 6.18 2.57 1.83
N ASP A 66 6.25 1.42 1.14
CA ASP A 66 5.64 0.17 1.60
C ASP A 66 6.16 -0.29 2.99
N MET A 67 7.42 0.02 3.35
CA MET A 67 7.97 -0.31 4.69
C MET A 67 7.13 0.26 5.83
N TYR A 68 6.49 1.41 5.63
CA TYR A 68 5.66 2.03 6.65
C TYR A 68 4.41 1.22 6.98
N PHE A 69 3.91 0.39 6.06
CA PHE A 69 2.84 -0.58 6.36
C PHE A 69 3.31 -1.73 7.26
N ALA A 70 4.58 -2.10 7.20
CA ALA A 70 5.10 -3.20 8.01
C ALA A 70 5.57 -2.75 9.40
N VAL A 71 6.27 -1.61 9.50
CA VAL A 71 6.99 -1.22 10.72
C VAL A 71 6.78 0.24 11.15
N ALA A 72 5.92 1.00 10.45
CA ALA A 72 5.63 2.40 10.76
C ALA A 72 6.88 3.29 10.88
N ARG A 73 7.95 3.00 10.15
CA ARG A 73 9.19 3.78 10.18
C ARG A 73 10.00 3.67 8.90
N HIS A 74 10.88 4.64 8.71
CA HIS A 74 11.90 4.62 7.68
C HIS A 74 12.84 3.41 7.81
N GLN A 75 13.09 2.74 6.69
CA GLN A 75 14.08 1.67 6.57
C GLN A 75 15.17 2.04 5.56
N PHE A 76 14.79 2.53 4.38
CA PHE A 76 15.63 3.07 3.32
C PHE A 76 14.80 4.08 2.50
N THR A 77 15.41 4.80 1.58
CA THR A 77 14.78 5.99 0.98
C THR A 77 14.16 5.75 -0.38
N ASP A 78 14.89 5.09 -1.26
CA ASP A 78 14.44 4.72 -2.61
C ASP A 78 14.41 3.18 -2.71
N ASN A 79 14.27 2.62 -3.91
CA ASN A 79 14.36 1.17 -4.11
C ASN A 79 15.82 0.67 -4.05
N GLU A 80 16.57 1.11 -3.03
CA GLU A 80 17.99 0.83 -2.84
C GLU A 80 18.25 -0.64 -2.54
N PHE A 81 17.32 -1.29 -1.82
CA PHE A 81 17.45 -2.67 -1.38
C PHE A 81 16.31 -3.53 -1.88
N LYS A 82 16.61 -4.80 -2.07
CA LYS A 82 15.64 -5.85 -2.40
C LYS A 82 15.61 -6.89 -1.29
N PRO A 83 14.49 -7.57 -1.04
CA PRO A 83 14.48 -8.66 -0.08
C PRO A 83 15.24 -9.87 -0.61
N ALA A 84 15.80 -10.68 0.28
CA ALA A 84 16.51 -11.91 -0.09
C ALA A 84 15.54 -13.09 -0.37
N SER A 85 14.30 -12.80 -0.75
CA SER A 85 13.20 -13.75 -0.95
C SER A 85 13.13 -14.33 -2.36
N ASN A 86 12.17 -15.20 -2.62
CA ASN A 86 11.82 -15.67 -3.96
C ASN A 86 11.45 -14.48 -4.85
N GLY A 87 11.88 -14.51 -6.11
CA GLY A 87 11.69 -13.41 -7.06
C GLY A 87 12.85 -12.43 -7.15
N LYS A 88 13.79 -12.46 -6.20
CA LYS A 88 14.99 -11.63 -6.31
C LYS A 88 15.78 -11.98 -7.60
N GLY A 89 16.15 -10.95 -8.35
CA GLY A 89 16.87 -11.10 -9.61
C GLY A 89 15.97 -11.37 -10.81
N CYS A 90 14.67 -11.39 -10.66
CA CYS A 90 13.70 -11.47 -11.75
C CYS A 90 13.34 -10.06 -12.26
N ILE A 91 12.57 -9.33 -11.50
CA ILE A 91 12.28 -7.93 -11.77
C ILE A 91 13.28 -7.05 -11.03
N ALA A 92 13.50 -7.36 -9.76
CA ALA A 92 14.43 -6.66 -8.90
C ALA A 92 15.88 -7.15 -9.15
N PRO A 93 16.87 -6.25 -9.29
CA PRO A 93 18.28 -6.62 -9.44
C PRO A 93 18.77 -7.49 -8.26
N LEU A 94 19.78 -8.34 -8.53
CA LEU A 94 20.43 -9.14 -7.46
C LEU A 94 21.31 -8.32 -6.52
N THR A 95 21.60 -7.08 -6.87
CA THR A 95 22.44 -6.17 -6.10
C THR A 95 21.67 -5.66 -4.88
N ASP A 96 22.39 -5.46 -3.79
CA ASP A 96 21.92 -4.76 -2.60
C ASP A 96 20.70 -5.40 -1.92
N THR A 97 20.77 -6.71 -1.70
CA THR A 97 19.75 -7.43 -0.93
C THR A 97 19.90 -7.19 0.56
N ILE A 98 18.77 -7.05 1.26
CA ILE A 98 18.73 -6.91 2.71
C ILE A 98 17.69 -7.85 3.32
N THR A 99 17.97 -8.30 4.55
CA THR A 99 17.00 -8.99 5.41
C THR A 99 17.12 -8.42 6.80
N PHE A 100 16.02 -7.88 7.32
CA PHE A 100 15.95 -7.37 8.68
C PHE A 100 15.71 -8.52 9.67
N GLN A 101 16.51 -8.58 10.72
CA GLN A 101 16.44 -9.60 11.77
C GLN A 101 16.04 -8.98 13.10
N GLY A 102 15.17 -9.67 13.85
CA GLY A 102 14.77 -9.23 15.18
C GLY A 102 13.96 -7.91 15.19
N VAL A 103 13.41 -7.50 14.06
CA VAL A 103 12.58 -6.31 13.94
C VAL A 103 11.12 -6.73 14.06
N GLN A 104 10.41 -6.15 15.03
CA GLN A 104 8.98 -6.35 15.19
C GLN A 104 8.20 -5.59 14.10
N THR A 105 7.26 -6.29 13.47
CA THR A 105 6.34 -5.74 12.47
C THR A 105 4.91 -5.77 12.97
N ILE A 106 3.99 -5.15 12.23
CA ILE A 106 2.55 -5.26 12.53
C ILE A 106 2.04 -6.71 12.46
N GLY A 107 2.64 -7.55 11.61
CA GLY A 107 2.34 -8.98 11.55
C GLY A 107 2.64 -9.68 12.89
N ASP A 108 3.78 -9.37 13.52
CA ASP A 108 4.14 -9.93 14.83
C ASP A 108 3.18 -9.47 15.93
N VAL A 109 2.77 -8.22 15.91
CA VAL A 109 1.77 -7.66 16.83
C VAL A 109 0.44 -8.42 16.69
N LEU A 110 -0.02 -8.66 15.48
CA LEU A 110 -1.28 -9.31 15.21
C LEU A 110 -1.33 -10.78 15.64
N ILE A 111 -0.23 -11.51 15.47
CA ILE A 111 -0.18 -12.94 15.80
C ILE A 111 0.20 -13.22 17.26
N ALA A 112 0.69 -12.22 17.99
CA ALA A 112 1.14 -12.38 19.36
C ALA A 112 0.06 -12.98 20.25
N GLY A 113 0.34 -14.16 20.86
CA GLY A 113 -0.58 -14.86 21.75
C GLY A 113 -1.83 -15.44 21.06
N SER A 114 -1.96 -15.36 19.74
CA SER A 114 -3.10 -15.91 19.02
C SER A 114 -3.02 -17.47 18.92
N PRO A 115 -4.11 -18.18 19.22
CA PRO A 115 -4.17 -19.62 18.97
C PRO A 115 -4.31 -19.97 17.48
N THR A 116 -4.66 -18.98 16.64
CA THR A 116 -4.87 -19.12 15.18
C THR A 116 -4.13 -18.03 14.43
N PRO A 117 -2.77 -18.01 14.43
CA PRO A 117 -1.99 -16.91 13.87
C PRO A 117 -2.28 -16.66 12.38
N THR A 118 -2.49 -17.71 11.59
CA THR A 118 -2.79 -17.61 10.15
C THR A 118 -4.14 -16.95 9.83
N LEU A 119 -5.06 -16.89 10.81
CA LEU A 119 -6.32 -16.15 10.69
C LEU A 119 -6.22 -14.71 11.20
N ARG A 120 -5.03 -14.25 11.57
CA ARG A 120 -4.81 -12.88 12.07
C ARG A 120 -4.19 -11.97 11.05
N PHE A 121 -3.31 -12.48 10.21
CA PHE A 121 -2.51 -11.72 9.26
C PHE A 121 -2.27 -12.52 7.99
N GLY A 122 -2.25 -11.85 6.84
CA GLY A 122 -1.85 -12.41 5.56
C GLY A 122 -1.53 -11.33 4.53
N HIS A 123 -0.69 -11.67 3.58
CA HIS A 123 -0.37 -10.84 2.42
C HIS A 123 -0.66 -11.62 1.15
N TYR A 124 -1.43 -11.02 0.24
CA TYR A 124 -1.85 -11.62 -1.04
C TYR A 124 -1.22 -10.83 -2.18
N ALA A 125 -0.26 -11.43 -2.86
CA ALA A 125 0.43 -10.83 -3.98
C ALA A 125 0.08 -11.54 -5.29
N GLU A 126 -0.30 -10.79 -6.32
CA GLU A 126 -0.56 -11.36 -7.64
C GLU A 126 0.74 -11.93 -8.23
N GLY A 127 0.66 -13.10 -8.88
CA GLY A 127 1.80 -13.77 -9.52
C GLY A 127 2.77 -14.48 -8.57
N TYR A 128 2.50 -14.50 -7.27
CA TYR A 128 3.38 -15.14 -6.29
C TYR A 128 3.45 -16.66 -6.48
N GLN A 129 2.34 -17.33 -6.86
CA GLN A 129 2.36 -18.77 -7.11
C GLN A 129 3.20 -19.13 -8.34
N ASP A 130 3.10 -18.35 -9.43
CA ASP A 130 3.92 -18.55 -10.62
C ASP A 130 5.41 -18.43 -10.29
N MET A 131 5.76 -17.52 -9.40
CA MET A 131 7.12 -17.38 -8.87
C MET A 131 7.56 -18.60 -8.08
N LEU A 132 6.71 -19.15 -7.22
CA LEU A 132 7.01 -20.35 -6.43
C LEU A 132 7.15 -21.60 -7.29
N ASP A 133 6.37 -21.72 -8.35
CA ASP A 133 6.40 -22.86 -9.26
C ASP A 133 7.59 -22.82 -10.24
N SER A 134 8.28 -21.68 -10.31
CA SER A 134 9.41 -21.48 -11.19
C SER A 134 10.73 -21.83 -10.50
N LEU A 135 11.66 -22.47 -11.23
CA LEU A 135 13.01 -22.74 -10.74
C LEU A 135 13.93 -21.51 -10.86
N LEU A 136 13.55 -20.56 -11.69
CA LEU A 136 14.21 -19.28 -11.95
C LEU A 136 13.14 -18.19 -11.94
N CYS A 137 13.18 -17.27 -12.90
CA CYS A 137 12.09 -16.34 -13.09
C CYS A 137 10.96 -16.99 -13.92
N PRO A 138 9.68 -16.74 -13.59
CA PRO A 138 8.57 -17.21 -14.38
C PRO A 138 8.62 -16.60 -15.78
N LEU A 139 7.96 -17.24 -16.75
CA LEU A 139 7.62 -16.59 -18.01
C LEU A 139 6.43 -15.66 -17.75
N PRO A 140 6.37 -14.50 -18.42
CA PRO A 140 5.21 -13.64 -18.30
C PRO A 140 3.92 -14.40 -18.60
N PRO A 141 2.84 -14.17 -17.84
CA PRO A 141 1.57 -14.83 -18.08
C PRO A 141 1.06 -14.53 -19.51
N ALA A 142 0.24 -15.42 -20.05
CA ALA A 142 -0.21 -15.34 -21.45
C ALA A 142 -1.07 -14.10 -21.76
N ASP A 143 -1.65 -13.50 -20.74
CA ASP A 143 -2.44 -12.27 -20.79
C ASP A 143 -1.60 -11.00 -20.56
N CYS A 144 -0.28 -11.13 -20.32
CA CYS A 144 0.62 -9.97 -20.25
C CYS A 144 0.54 -9.18 -21.57
N PRO A 145 0.15 -7.90 -21.53
CA PRO A 145 -0.04 -7.12 -22.76
C PRO A 145 1.27 -6.96 -23.52
N ALA A 146 1.25 -7.17 -24.84
CA ALA A 146 2.45 -7.09 -25.68
C ALA A 146 3.17 -5.72 -25.69
N HIS A 147 2.49 -4.67 -25.21
CA HIS A 147 3.06 -3.33 -25.10
C HIS A 147 3.68 -3.04 -23.74
N VAL A 148 3.47 -3.93 -22.75
CA VAL A 148 4.10 -3.85 -21.43
C VAL A 148 5.43 -4.58 -21.46
N PRO A 149 6.51 -4.02 -20.91
CA PRO A 149 7.73 -4.80 -20.66
C PRO A 149 7.42 -6.06 -19.85
N THR A 150 8.17 -7.12 -20.05
CA THR A 150 7.86 -8.42 -19.40
C THR A 150 7.93 -8.37 -17.89
N GLY A 151 8.84 -7.59 -17.31
CA GLY A 151 9.02 -7.49 -15.85
C GLY A 151 7.74 -7.10 -15.08
N PRO A 152 7.01 -6.04 -15.47
CA PRO A 152 5.78 -5.65 -14.76
C PRO A 152 4.66 -6.69 -14.74
N CYS A 153 4.71 -7.74 -15.52
CA CYS A 153 3.73 -8.82 -15.47
C CYS A 153 4.05 -9.92 -14.46
N ASP A 154 5.24 -9.89 -13.89
CA ASP A 154 5.70 -10.88 -12.94
C ASP A 154 5.62 -10.34 -11.50
N TYR A 155 5.59 -11.24 -10.52
CA TYR A 155 5.65 -10.88 -9.10
C TYR A 155 6.96 -10.14 -8.78
N ASP A 156 6.85 -8.95 -8.20
CA ASP A 156 7.99 -8.22 -7.64
C ASP A 156 8.05 -8.41 -6.12
N CYS A 157 9.09 -9.09 -5.65
CA CYS A 157 9.28 -9.31 -4.23
C CYS A 157 9.55 -8.02 -3.44
N SER A 158 10.00 -6.96 -4.11
CA SER A 158 10.29 -5.67 -3.47
C SER A 158 9.03 -4.85 -3.13
N ASP A 159 7.90 -5.19 -3.74
CA ASP A 159 6.60 -4.58 -3.47
C ASP A 159 5.85 -5.25 -2.31
N ASN A 160 6.45 -6.25 -1.68
CA ASN A 160 5.92 -6.87 -0.47
C ASN A 160 6.83 -6.54 0.73
N PRO A 161 6.46 -5.56 1.58
CA PRO A 161 7.32 -5.11 2.68
C PRO A 161 7.65 -6.22 3.69
N PHE A 162 6.80 -7.22 3.83
CA PHE A 162 7.03 -8.33 4.77
C PHE A 162 8.13 -9.28 4.30
N GLN A 163 8.41 -9.36 3.00
CA GLN A 163 9.51 -10.16 2.45
C GLN A 163 10.91 -9.70 2.92
N TYR A 164 11.02 -8.48 3.43
CA TYR A 164 12.28 -7.95 3.96
C TYR A 164 12.59 -8.42 5.40
N TYR A 165 11.67 -9.11 6.08
CA TYR A 165 11.82 -9.52 7.48
C TYR A 165 11.94 -11.03 7.58
N GLU A 166 12.96 -11.52 8.31
CA GLU A 166 13.34 -12.93 8.41
C GLU A 166 12.17 -13.87 8.74
N GLN A 167 11.28 -13.44 9.65
CA GLN A 167 10.15 -14.26 10.10
C GLN A 167 9.02 -14.40 9.09
N TRP A 168 8.94 -13.47 8.11
CA TRP A 168 7.90 -13.43 7.10
C TRP A 168 8.37 -13.86 5.71
N MET A 169 9.68 -13.76 5.45
CA MET A 169 10.29 -14.05 4.15
C MET A 169 9.91 -15.45 3.67
N ASP A 170 9.20 -15.51 2.55
CA ASP A 170 8.72 -16.75 1.92
C ASP A 170 7.95 -17.68 2.86
N ASN A 171 7.35 -17.16 3.91
CA ASN A 171 6.53 -17.92 4.84
C ASN A 171 5.14 -18.15 4.27
N LEU A 172 4.94 -19.30 3.61
CA LEU A 172 3.72 -19.68 2.90
C LEU A 172 2.48 -19.78 3.80
N SER A 173 2.64 -19.71 5.13
CA SER A 173 1.51 -19.63 6.05
C SER A 173 0.86 -18.25 6.07
N PHE A 174 1.56 -17.20 5.58
CA PHE A 174 1.14 -15.82 5.63
C PHE A 174 1.29 -15.09 4.29
N MET A 175 2.19 -15.57 3.42
CA MET A 175 2.42 -15.02 2.08
C MET A 175 1.68 -15.90 1.07
N HIS A 176 0.72 -15.31 0.39
CA HIS A 176 -0.21 -16.02 -0.49
C HIS A 176 -0.23 -15.39 -1.87
N ASP A 177 -0.58 -16.19 -2.87
CA ASP A 177 -0.99 -15.65 -4.17
C ASP A 177 -2.37 -15.01 -4.08
N PHE A 178 -2.60 -13.97 -4.88
CA PHE A 178 -3.89 -13.27 -4.94
C PHE A 178 -5.07 -14.18 -5.31
N ALA A 179 -4.83 -15.23 -6.12
CA ALA A 179 -5.89 -16.17 -6.48
C ALA A 179 -6.51 -16.85 -5.27
N ARG A 180 -5.71 -17.07 -4.20
CA ARG A 180 -6.19 -17.67 -2.95
C ARG A 180 -7.20 -16.79 -2.19
N LEU A 181 -7.23 -15.49 -2.43
CA LEU A 181 -8.18 -14.58 -1.75
C LEU A 181 -9.62 -15.05 -1.94
N ALA A 182 -9.99 -15.51 -3.14
CA ALA A 182 -11.35 -16.01 -3.40
C ALA A 182 -11.66 -17.27 -2.59
N ASP A 183 -10.71 -18.19 -2.51
CA ASP A 183 -10.87 -19.45 -1.72
C ASP A 183 -11.01 -19.14 -0.23
N ASP A 184 -10.23 -18.19 0.30
CA ASP A 184 -10.30 -17.79 1.71
C ASP A 184 -11.60 -17.04 2.04
N LEU A 185 -12.13 -16.25 1.09
CA LEU A 185 -13.45 -15.62 1.22
C LEU A 185 -14.58 -16.66 1.27
N ASP A 186 -14.55 -17.64 0.38
CA ASP A 186 -15.57 -18.69 0.31
C ASP A 186 -15.43 -19.74 1.45
N GLY A 187 -14.19 -20.02 1.82
CA GLY A 187 -13.85 -21.01 2.84
C GLY A 187 -13.98 -20.53 4.28
N GLY A 188 -14.19 -19.24 4.52
CA GLY A 188 -14.25 -18.70 5.89
C GLY A 188 -12.88 -18.63 6.57
N THR A 189 -11.81 -18.48 5.79
CA THR A 189 -10.42 -18.47 6.27
C THR A 189 -9.68 -17.17 5.96
N LEU A 190 -10.41 -16.10 5.59
CA LEU A 190 -9.83 -14.78 5.41
C LEU A 190 -9.17 -14.29 6.71
N PRO A 191 -7.88 -13.90 6.69
CA PRO A 191 -7.23 -13.31 7.86
C PRO A 191 -7.91 -12.02 8.31
N ALA A 192 -7.82 -11.73 9.61
CA ALA A 192 -8.38 -10.50 10.20
C ALA A 192 -7.77 -9.22 9.59
N VAL A 193 -6.50 -9.29 9.19
CA VAL A 193 -5.83 -8.24 8.40
C VAL A 193 -5.21 -8.88 7.17
N ALA A 194 -5.62 -8.42 5.99
CA ALA A 194 -5.12 -8.88 4.70
C ALA A 194 -4.59 -7.69 3.89
N PHE A 195 -3.32 -7.75 3.52
CA PHE A 195 -2.73 -6.85 2.53
C PHE A 195 -2.84 -7.47 1.14
N VAL A 196 -3.16 -6.67 0.13
CA VAL A 196 -3.30 -7.12 -1.25
C VAL A 196 -2.48 -6.21 -2.16
N LYS A 197 -1.56 -6.78 -2.95
CA LYS A 197 -0.71 -6.04 -3.89
C LYS A 197 -0.79 -6.69 -5.29
N PRO A 198 -1.04 -5.92 -6.36
CA PRO A 198 -1.02 -6.43 -7.73
C PRO A 198 0.41 -6.58 -8.27
N VAL A 199 0.55 -7.24 -9.44
CA VAL A 199 1.76 -7.12 -10.27
C VAL A 199 1.88 -5.74 -10.89
N GLY A 200 3.08 -5.41 -11.36
CA GLY A 200 3.43 -4.08 -11.84
C GLY A 200 2.50 -3.52 -12.93
N TYR A 201 1.97 -4.36 -13.84
CA TYR A 201 1.08 -3.83 -14.88
C TYR A 201 -0.36 -3.53 -14.40
N HIS A 202 -0.74 -4.01 -13.21
CA HIS A 202 -1.99 -3.70 -12.53
C HIS A 202 -1.83 -2.67 -11.39
N ASN A 203 -0.63 -2.17 -11.14
CA ASN A 203 -0.36 -1.27 -10.02
C ASN A 203 -0.44 0.23 -10.38
N GLU A 204 -0.78 0.54 -11.64
CA GLU A 204 -0.93 1.92 -12.15
C GLU A 204 0.38 2.72 -12.20
N HIS A 205 1.54 2.08 -12.05
CA HIS A 205 2.84 2.73 -12.06
C HIS A 205 3.12 3.46 -13.38
N PRO A 206 3.42 4.76 -13.35
CA PRO A 206 3.76 5.50 -14.56
C PRO A 206 5.05 4.95 -15.21
N GLY A 207 5.10 4.92 -16.53
CA GLY A 207 6.30 4.53 -17.28
C GLY A 207 6.44 3.02 -17.57
N TYR A 208 5.62 2.15 -17.00
CA TYR A 208 5.64 0.71 -17.29
C TYR A 208 4.79 0.33 -18.52
N GLY A 209 4.21 1.29 -19.22
CA GLY A 209 3.23 1.02 -20.27
C GLY A 209 1.88 0.54 -19.72
N THR A 210 1.69 0.64 -18.42
CA THR A 210 0.47 0.28 -17.70
C THR A 210 -0.65 1.28 -17.99
N ARG A 211 -1.87 0.86 -17.75
CA ARG A 211 -3.05 1.71 -17.86
C ARG A 211 -3.77 1.72 -16.51
N ILE A 212 -4.29 2.88 -16.12
CA ILE A 212 -5.10 3.00 -14.91
C ILE A 212 -6.33 2.07 -14.99
N SER A 213 -6.87 1.84 -16.19
CA SER A 213 -7.99 0.90 -16.40
C SER A 213 -7.67 -0.54 -15.99
N ASP A 214 -6.40 -0.98 -16.12
CA ASP A 214 -5.99 -2.33 -15.76
C ASP A 214 -5.92 -2.44 -14.23
N GLY A 215 -5.26 -1.48 -13.57
CA GLY A 215 -5.21 -1.40 -12.11
C GLY A 215 -6.58 -1.22 -11.47
N SER A 216 -7.39 -0.29 -11.96
CA SER A 216 -8.75 -0.07 -11.44
C SER A 216 -9.64 -1.31 -11.60
N SER A 217 -9.42 -2.11 -12.65
CA SER A 217 -10.11 -3.39 -12.84
C SER A 217 -9.69 -4.44 -11.83
N PHE A 218 -8.39 -4.52 -11.53
CA PHE A 218 -7.86 -5.39 -10.48
C PHE A 218 -8.43 -5.03 -9.11
N VAL A 219 -8.34 -3.75 -8.72
CA VAL A 219 -8.86 -3.27 -7.43
C VAL A 219 -10.37 -3.51 -7.33
N LYS A 220 -11.11 -3.24 -8.42
CA LYS A 220 -12.54 -3.52 -8.49
C LYS A 220 -12.86 -5.00 -8.29
N LYS A 221 -12.07 -5.91 -8.86
CA LYS A 221 -12.24 -7.36 -8.68
C LYS A 221 -12.07 -7.73 -7.20
N ALA A 222 -11.02 -7.24 -6.54
CA ALA A 222 -10.76 -7.51 -5.13
C ALA A 222 -11.88 -6.96 -4.23
N VAL A 223 -12.22 -5.67 -4.37
CA VAL A 223 -13.25 -5.00 -3.57
C VAL A 223 -14.62 -5.66 -3.76
N ASN A 224 -15.03 -5.92 -5.01
CA ASN A 224 -16.31 -6.57 -5.27
C ASN A 224 -16.35 -8.02 -4.76
N GLY A 225 -15.24 -8.75 -4.82
CA GLY A 225 -15.13 -10.09 -4.24
C GLY A 225 -15.42 -10.08 -2.74
N ILE A 226 -14.82 -9.15 -2.01
CA ILE A 226 -15.04 -8.98 -0.56
C ILE A 226 -16.49 -8.56 -0.28
N LEU A 227 -17.01 -7.56 -1.00
CA LEU A 227 -18.38 -7.05 -0.80
C LEU A 227 -19.48 -8.06 -1.18
N ALA A 228 -19.16 -9.05 -2.02
CA ALA A 228 -20.06 -10.13 -2.38
C ALA A 228 -19.93 -11.37 -1.48
N SER A 229 -18.96 -11.41 -0.59
CA SER A 229 -18.66 -12.54 0.29
C SER A 229 -19.42 -12.48 1.61
N PRO A 230 -19.41 -13.55 2.42
CA PRO A 230 -19.92 -13.54 3.79
C PRO A 230 -19.26 -12.50 4.70
N TYR A 231 -18.07 -12.00 4.34
CA TYR A 231 -17.33 -10.98 5.10
C TYR A 231 -17.77 -9.53 4.82
N ALA A 232 -18.69 -9.30 3.88
CA ALA A 232 -19.10 -7.95 3.46
C ALA A 232 -19.51 -7.02 4.62
N ASP A 233 -20.22 -7.58 5.62
CA ASP A 233 -20.73 -6.85 6.77
C ASP A 233 -19.75 -6.76 7.95
N ASP A 234 -18.58 -7.39 7.83
CA ASP A 234 -17.57 -7.46 8.89
C ASP A 234 -16.18 -7.00 8.42
N THR A 235 -16.09 -6.35 7.27
CA THR A 235 -14.83 -5.89 6.68
C THR A 235 -14.85 -4.38 6.42
N LEU A 236 -13.78 -3.72 6.82
CA LEU A 236 -13.37 -2.41 6.35
C LEU A 236 -12.33 -2.61 5.24
N ILE A 237 -12.60 -2.09 4.05
CA ILE A 237 -11.67 -2.11 2.93
C ILE A 237 -11.02 -0.74 2.80
N LEU A 238 -9.70 -0.71 2.76
CA LEU A 238 -8.90 0.49 2.53
C LEU A 238 -8.20 0.37 1.18
N VAL A 239 -8.44 1.33 0.29
CA VAL A 239 -7.77 1.41 -1.02
C VAL A 239 -6.87 2.63 -1.01
N THR A 240 -5.57 2.41 -1.25
CA THR A 240 -4.57 3.46 -1.33
C THR A 240 -3.44 3.06 -2.27
N TRP A 241 -2.55 3.99 -2.54
CA TRP A 241 -1.32 3.82 -3.31
C TRP A 241 -0.12 3.95 -2.37
N ASP A 242 1.01 3.40 -2.74
CA ASP A 242 2.27 3.47 -1.99
C ASP A 242 2.90 4.88 -2.06
N GLU A 243 2.84 5.52 -3.24
CA GLU A 243 3.42 6.85 -3.48
C GLU A 243 2.72 7.57 -4.64
N GLY A 244 3.14 8.80 -4.93
CA GLY A 244 2.45 9.71 -5.88
C GLY A 244 2.86 9.55 -7.35
N GLY A 245 3.81 8.67 -7.71
CA GLY A 245 4.23 8.43 -9.08
C GLY A 245 4.97 9.58 -9.77
N GLY A 246 5.38 10.62 -9.05
CA GLY A 246 5.96 11.84 -9.64
C GLY A 246 4.93 12.77 -10.26
N TYR A 247 3.63 12.52 -10.07
CA TYR A 247 2.58 13.41 -10.55
C TYR A 247 2.41 14.66 -9.67
N PHE A 248 2.00 15.75 -10.31
CA PHE A 248 1.78 17.02 -9.66
C PHE A 248 0.67 16.96 -8.61
N ASP A 249 0.99 17.51 -7.44
CA ASP A 249 0.00 17.93 -6.43
C ASP A 249 0.20 19.41 -6.10
N HIS A 250 -0.90 20.10 -5.83
CA HIS A 250 -0.89 21.52 -5.45
C HIS A 250 -0.87 21.76 -3.94
N VAL A 251 -0.94 20.70 -3.14
CA VAL A 251 -0.93 20.79 -1.67
C VAL A 251 0.46 20.47 -1.15
N SER A 252 1.05 21.44 -0.45
CA SER A 252 2.33 21.22 0.23
C SER A 252 2.22 20.13 1.27
N PRO A 253 3.17 19.18 1.30
CA PRO A 253 3.25 18.19 2.37
C PRO A 253 3.36 18.84 3.76
N PRO A 254 2.96 18.13 4.83
CA PRO A 254 3.17 18.60 6.19
C PRO A 254 4.68 18.66 6.52
N PRO A 255 5.07 19.33 7.63
CA PRO A 255 6.45 19.28 8.13
C PRO A 255 6.92 17.83 8.35
N ASN A 256 8.25 17.62 8.31
CA ASN A 256 8.86 16.32 8.59
C ASN A 256 8.26 15.67 9.84
N ASN A 257 8.10 14.36 9.81
CA ASN A 257 7.62 13.65 11.00
C ASN A 257 8.68 13.72 12.11
N PRO A 258 8.32 14.14 13.33
CA PRO A 258 9.28 14.33 14.42
C PRO A 258 9.91 13.03 14.95
N ILE A 259 9.37 11.85 14.60
CA ILE A 259 9.90 10.55 15.04
C ILE A 259 11.20 10.19 14.28
N ASP A 260 11.22 10.39 12.97
CA ASP A 260 12.34 9.98 12.11
C ASP A 260 12.94 11.12 11.29
N ASP A 261 12.39 12.33 11.42
CA ASP A 261 12.80 13.55 10.71
C ASP A 261 12.82 13.39 9.17
N LYS A 262 11.91 12.55 8.64
CA LYS A 262 11.79 12.33 7.20
C LYS A 262 10.71 13.20 6.59
N PRO A 263 10.96 13.76 5.39
CA PRO A 263 9.98 14.55 4.67
C PRO A 263 8.87 13.66 4.13
N TYR A 264 7.63 14.13 4.25
CA TYR A 264 6.49 13.56 3.56
C TYR A 264 6.55 13.88 2.07
N GLY A 265 6.10 12.95 1.23
CA GLY A 265 5.89 13.20 -0.19
C GLY A 265 4.52 13.81 -0.50
N THR A 266 4.10 13.69 -1.74
CA THR A 266 2.82 14.23 -2.21
C THR A 266 1.62 13.50 -1.61
N ARG A 267 0.42 14.09 -1.76
CA ARG A 267 -0.81 13.39 -1.37
C ARG A 267 -1.08 12.23 -2.31
N ILE A 268 -1.57 11.17 -1.71
CA ILE A 268 -2.15 10.01 -2.37
C ILE A 268 -3.55 9.76 -1.83
N PRO A 269 -4.48 9.17 -2.60
CA PRO A 269 -5.81 8.90 -2.09
C PRO A 269 -5.81 7.80 -1.02
N LEU A 270 -6.66 7.93 0.01
CA LEU A 270 -7.08 6.82 0.86
C LEU A 270 -8.60 6.77 0.86
N ILE A 271 -9.17 5.68 0.34
CA ILE A 271 -10.61 5.46 0.29
C ILE A 271 -10.98 4.33 1.25
N ALA A 272 -11.82 4.63 2.23
CA ALA A 272 -12.38 3.62 3.13
C ALA A 272 -13.74 3.19 2.60
N ILE A 273 -13.94 1.87 2.43
CA ILE A 273 -15.10 1.27 1.77
C ILE A 273 -15.74 0.22 2.69
N GLY A 274 -17.04 0.06 2.60
CA GLY A 274 -17.80 -0.96 3.32
C GLY A 274 -18.71 -0.39 4.40
N LYS A 275 -19.20 -1.28 5.26
CA LYS A 275 -20.18 -0.96 6.29
C LYS A 275 -19.67 0.05 7.32
N PHE A 276 -18.42 -0.10 7.71
CA PHE A 276 -17.82 0.72 8.77
C PHE A 276 -17.33 2.10 8.29
N ALA A 277 -17.24 2.32 6.99
CA ALA A 277 -16.86 3.61 6.43
C ALA A 277 -18.02 4.62 6.50
N ARG A 278 -17.73 5.87 6.86
CA ARG A 278 -18.69 6.97 6.73
C ARG A 278 -19.18 7.07 5.30
N LYS A 279 -20.41 7.55 5.11
CA LYS A 279 -21.00 7.74 3.78
C LYS A 279 -20.89 9.20 3.36
N ASN A 280 -20.57 9.43 2.07
CA ASN A 280 -20.45 10.77 1.47
C ASN A 280 -19.58 11.71 2.35
N HIS A 281 -18.42 11.22 2.78
CA HIS A 281 -17.59 11.92 3.74
C HIS A 281 -16.18 12.17 3.21
N VAL A 282 -15.64 13.36 3.47
CA VAL A 282 -14.24 13.70 3.23
C VAL A 282 -13.60 14.05 4.56
N SER A 283 -12.54 13.33 4.91
CA SER A 283 -11.71 13.64 6.07
C SER A 283 -10.55 14.54 5.65
N HIS A 284 -10.34 15.61 6.45
CA HIS A 284 -9.23 16.56 6.28
C HIS A 284 -8.11 16.35 7.31
N VAL A 285 -8.15 15.24 8.03
CA VAL A 285 -7.11 14.85 8.99
C VAL A 285 -5.86 14.43 8.24
N VAL A 286 -4.70 14.90 8.67
CA VAL A 286 -3.41 14.51 8.08
C VAL A 286 -3.11 13.07 8.47
N MET A 287 -2.95 12.21 7.49
CA MET A 287 -2.69 10.78 7.67
C MET A 287 -1.59 10.32 6.71
N GLU A 288 -1.06 9.13 6.96
CA GLU A 288 -0.09 8.42 6.12
C GLU A 288 -0.15 6.91 6.39
N HIS A 289 0.71 6.08 5.81
CA HIS A 289 0.64 4.62 5.92
C HIS A 289 0.64 4.12 7.37
N SER A 290 1.44 4.73 8.25
CA SER A 290 1.45 4.37 9.67
C SER A 290 0.15 4.70 10.40
N SER A 291 -0.72 5.54 9.82
CA SER A 291 -2.08 5.78 10.36
C SER A 291 -2.96 4.53 10.27
N ILE A 292 -2.76 3.75 9.20
CA ILE A 292 -3.42 2.45 9.03
C ILE A 292 -2.86 1.44 10.04
N VAL A 293 -1.53 1.42 10.23
CA VAL A 293 -0.88 0.57 11.23
C VAL A 293 -1.40 0.88 12.63
N LYS A 294 -1.44 2.16 13.01
CA LYS A 294 -2.00 2.62 14.29
C LYS A 294 -3.45 2.17 14.49
N PHE A 295 -4.27 2.22 13.45
CA PHE A 295 -5.63 1.71 13.49
C PHE A 295 -5.68 0.19 13.68
N ILE A 296 -4.85 -0.56 12.97
CA ILE A 296 -4.76 -2.02 13.12
C ILE A 296 -4.39 -2.39 14.55
N GLU A 297 -3.39 -1.74 15.13
CA GLU A 297 -3.01 -1.94 16.54
C GLU A 297 -4.20 -1.71 17.46
N LEU A 298 -4.83 -0.55 17.38
CA LEU A 298 -5.98 -0.19 18.24
C LEU A 298 -7.12 -1.21 18.09
N ASN A 299 -7.48 -1.54 16.86
CA ASN A 299 -8.65 -2.40 16.59
C ASN A 299 -8.45 -3.85 17.06
N PHE A 300 -7.24 -4.39 16.98
CA PHE A 300 -6.99 -5.80 17.25
C PHE A 300 -6.32 -6.07 18.59
N THR A 301 -5.74 -5.06 19.24
CA THR A 301 -5.06 -5.22 20.54
C THR A 301 -5.60 -4.28 21.62
N GLY A 302 -6.34 -3.24 21.24
CA GLY A 302 -6.87 -2.21 22.14
C GLY A 302 -5.87 -1.12 22.52
N GLU A 303 -4.66 -1.16 21.98
CA GLU A 303 -3.58 -0.21 22.24
C GLU A 303 -2.96 0.30 20.95
N THR A 304 -2.27 1.42 20.97
CA THR A 304 -1.51 1.99 19.84
C THR A 304 -0.05 2.18 20.21
N GLY A 305 0.81 2.36 19.22
CA GLY A 305 2.22 2.64 19.47
C GLY A 305 3.03 1.42 19.86
N GLN A 306 2.59 0.22 19.52
CA GLN A 306 3.27 -1.03 19.89
C GLN A 306 4.55 -1.27 19.11
N LEU A 307 4.68 -0.68 17.92
CA LEU A 307 5.93 -0.68 17.16
C LEU A 307 6.91 0.39 17.67
N GLY A 308 6.43 1.39 18.42
CA GLY A 308 7.25 2.44 19.01
C GLY A 308 7.84 3.41 17.99
N ASN A 309 7.20 3.56 16.84
CA ASN A 309 7.65 4.36 15.71
C ASN A 309 6.62 5.45 15.38
N ARG A 310 6.35 5.77 14.10
CA ARG A 310 5.34 6.76 13.70
C ARG A 310 3.93 6.40 14.16
N ASP A 311 3.62 5.13 14.39
CA ASP A 311 2.40 4.64 15.02
C ASP A 311 2.08 5.32 16.37
N THR A 312 3.10 5.85 17.06
CA THR A 312 2.92 6.62 18.30
C THR A 312 2.47 8.06 18.06
N ASN A 313 2.75 8.63 16.89
CA ASN A 313 2.66 10.08 16.65
C ASN A 313 1.64 10.48 15.57
N VAL A 314 1.43 9.66 14.53
CA VAL A 314 0.48 9.99 13.45
C VAL A 314 -0.97 9.95 13.93
N HIS A 315 -1.85 10.64 13.23
CA HIS A 315 -3.28 10.51 13.47
C HIS A 315 -3.80 9.13 13.04
N ASN A 316 -4.81 8.65 13.72
CA ASN A 316 -5.53 7.43 13.36
C ASN A 316 -6.50 7.71 12.20
N ILE A 317 -6.97 6.66 11.53
CA ILE A 317 -7.97 6.77 10.45
C ILE A 317 -9.42 6.94 10.96
N GLY A 318 -9.63 7.16 12.24
CA GLY A 318 -10.95 7.18 12.90
C GLY A 318 -11.95 8.15 12.26
N SER A 319 -11.47 9.28 11.71
CA SER A 319 -12.34 10.24 11.00
C SER A 319 -13.01 9.68 9.74
N LEU A 320 -12.50 8.60 9.16
CA LEU A 320 -13.10 7.90 8.03
C LEU A 320 -14.20 6.92 8.44
N LEU A 321 -14.30 6.60 9.74
CA LEU A 321 -15.15 5.53 10.25
C LEU A 321 -16.47 6.06 10.83
N ASP A 322 -17.53 5.31 10.63
CA ASP A 322 -18.86 5.61 11.17
C ASP A 322 -18.99 5.06 12.61
N PRO A 323 -19.04 5.91 13.64
CA PRO A 323 -19.14 5.47 15.01
C PRO A 323 -20.44 4.73 15.33
N GLU A 324 -21.50 4.93 14.54
CA GLU A 324 -22.75 4.16 14.70
C GLU A 324 -22.58 2.70 14.25
N GLN A 325 -21.70 2.45 13.26
CA GLN A 325 -21.42 1.12 12.76
C GLN A 325 -20.31 0.42 13.55
N THR A 326 -19.29 1.16 13.98
CA THR A 326 -18.20 0.61 14.81
C THR A 326 -18.64 0.40 16.26
N GLY A 327 -19.70 1.06 16.69
CA GLY A 327 -20.18 1.04 18.09
C GLY A 327 -19.29 1.83 19.06
N ILE A 328 -18.19 2.36 18.59
CA ILE A 328 -17.26 3.21 19.36
C ILE A 328 -16.74 4.35 18.48
N VAL A 329 -16.30 5.43 19.10
CA VAL A 329 -15.52 6.46 18.42
C VAL A 329 -14.07 6.02 18.42
N ILE A 330 -13.52 5.83 17.23
CA ILE A 330 -12.08 5.58 17.06
C ILE A 330 -11.38 6.94 17.18
N PRO A 331 -10.47 7.14 18.14
CA PRO A 331 -9.73 8.40 18.29
C PRO A 331 -8.93 8.72 17.05
N GLU A 332 -8.78 10.00 16.75
CA GLU A 332 -7.91 10.47 15.66
C GLU A 332 -6.44 10.56 16.11
N ASP A 333 -6.20 10.68 17.40
CA ASP A 333 -4.87 10.81 18.03
C ASP A 333 -4.33 9.48 18.58
#